data_bbc4302a8ffa3654205fe3bf33067630
#
_entry.id   bbc4302a8ffa3654205fe3bf33067630
#
_cell.length_a   1.000
_cell.length_b   1.000
_cell.length_c   1.000
_cell.angle_alpha   90.00
_cell.angle_beta   90.00
_cell.angle_gamma   90.00
#
_symmetry.space_group_name_H-M   'P 1'
#
loop_
_entity.id
_entity.type
_entity.pdbx_description
1 polymer ?
#
loop_
_entity_poly.entity_id
_entity_poly.type
_entity_poly.pdbx_seq_one_letter_code
_entity_poly.pdbx_strand_id
1 'polypeptide(L)'
;MSKGSTSSDAPFGTLLGYAPGGVAIYSSNYSSLNPQDYPDDATFRSYIGNEYMGHKWQCVEFARRFLFLTYGFVFTDVGMAYEIFSLRFLREVVNDNILPLQAFANGSRRPPIAGSLLIWQKGGEFKHTGHVAVITQLVGNKVRIAEQNVIHSPLPQGQQWTRELTLEVNAGRYTIKDTFADTEILGWMIQTADTEHSLPQPVLPGEAMAIK
;
A
#
# COMPACT_ATOMS: atom_id res chain seq x y z
N MET A 1 -13.28 25.81 27.11
CA MET A 1 -12.46 25.97 25.90
C MET A 1 -11.44 24.82 25.90
N SER A 2 -11.77 23.72 25.25
CA SER A 2 -10.87 22.56 25.11
C SER A 2 -9.83 22.91 24.04
N LYS A 3 -8.55 22.99 24.44
CA LYS A 3 -7.45 23.10 23.49
C LYS A 3 -7.37 21.77 22.75
N GLY A 4 -7.70 21.76 21.46
CA GLY A 4 -7.43 20.62 20.58
C GLY A 4 -5.94 20.31 20.66
N SER A 5 -5.62 19.10 21.10
CA SER A 5 -4.28 18.53 21.02
C SER A 5 -3.92 18.45 19.55
N THR A 6 -3.05 19.32 19.06
CA THR A 6 -2.35 19.11 17.81
C THR A 6 -1.42 17.92 18.05
N SER A 7 -1.82 16.74 17.62
CA SER A 7 -0.94 15.58 17.54
C SER A 7 0.25 15.98 16.66
N SER A 8 1.42 16.14 17.26
CA SER A 8 2.64 16.35 16.49
C SER A 8 2.93 15.08 15.69
N ASP A 9 3.35 15.24 14.44
CA ASP A 9 3.75 14.14 13.59
C ASP A 9 4.80 13.26 14.28
N ALA A 10 4.61 11.96 14.21
CA ALA A 10 5.54 10.98 14.78
C ALA A 10 6.87 10.99 14.01
N PRO A 11 8.01 10.85 14.71
CA PRO A 11 9.32 10.79 14.07
C PRO A 11 9.43 9.66 13.05
N PHE A 12 10.36 9.79 12.12
CA PHE A 12 10.70 8.77 11.12
C PHE A 12 10.93 7.40 11.77
N GLY A 13 10.34 6.36 11.21
CA GLY A 13 10.45 4.98 11.69
C GLY A 13 9.57 4.64 12.90
N THR A 14 8.80 5.58 13.43
CA THR A 14 7.83 5.30 14.51
C THR A 14 6.71 4.41 13.99
N LEU A 15 6.38 3.36 14.73
CA LEU A 15 5.21 2.52 14.45
C LEU A 15 3.92 3.33 14.68
N LEU A 16 3.12 3.47 13.63
CA LEU A 16 1.85 4.20 13.67
C LEU A 16 0.65 3.29 13.96
N GLY A 17 0.74 2.03 13.60
CA GLY A 17 -0.31 1.04 13.76
C GLY A 17 -0.10 -0.15 12.83
N TYR A 18 -1.15 -0.91 12.59
CA TYR A 18 -1.10 -2.12 11.77
C TYR A 18 -2.23 -2.13 10.75
N ALA A 19 -1.91 -2.52 9.53
CA ALA A 19 -2.89 -2.93 8.52
C ALA A 19 -3.38 -4.36 8.79
N PRO A 20 -4.43 -4.84 8.09
CA PRO A 20 -4.86 -6.23 8.17
C PRO A 20 -3.70 -7.20 7.97
N GLY A 21 -3.76 -8.36 8.63
CA GLY A 21 -2.65 -9.32 8.62
C GLY A 21 -1.50 -8.95 9.57
N GLY A 22 -1.64 -7.90 10.38
CA GLY A 22 -0.59 -7.45 11.31
C GLY A 22 0.57 -6.74 10.62
N VAL A 23 0.39 -6.24 9.41
CA VAL A 23 1.42 -5.53 8.66
C VAL A 23 1.62 -4.14 9.26
N ALA A 24 2.81 -3.89 9.83
CA ALA A 24 3.13 -2.63 10.48
C ALA A 24 3.12 -1.44 9.51
N ILE A 25 2.65 -0.29 9.98
CA ILE A 25 2.67 0.99 9.27
C ILE A 25 3.60 1.94 10.03
N TYR A 26 4.60 2.48 9.35
CA TYR A 26 5.62 3.34 9.96
C TYR A 26 5.53 4.77 9.45
N SER A 27 5.94 5.73 10.30
CA SER A 27 6.10 7.12 9.90
C SER A 27 7.28 7.27 8.93
N SER A 28 7.03 7.95 7.82
CA SER A 28 8.04 8.39 6.86
C SER A 28 8.32 9.90 6.98
N ASN A 29 8.19 10.45 8.17
CA ASN A 29 8.48 11.87 8.43
C ASN A 29 9.98 12.14 8.30
N TYR A 30 10.47 12.30 7.06
CA TYR A 30 11.88 12.54 6.76
C TYR A 30 12.42 13.83 7.37
N SER A 31 11.57 14.80 7.68
CA SER A 31 12.01 16.04 8.34
C SER A 31 12.52 15.83 9.77
N SER A 32 12.15 14.71 10.39
CA SER A 32 12.58 14.30 11.74
C SER A 32 13.71 13.28 11.73
N LEU A 33 14.24 12.93 10.56
CA LEU A 33 15.25 11.91 10.41
C LEU A 33 16.56 12.36 11.06
N ASN A 34 17.15 11.47 11.85
CA ASN A 34 18.50 11.67 12.37
C ASN A 34 19.54 11.09 11.38
N PRO A 35 20.38 11.92 10.74
CA PRO A 35 21.36 11.44 9.78
C PRO A 35 22.38 10.43 10.33
N GLN A 36 22.57 10.39 11.66
CA GLN A 36 23.49 9.44 12.30
C GLN A 36 22.95 8.00 12.27
N ASP A 37 21.62 7.82 12.27
CA ASP A 37 20.98 6.52 12.23
C ASP A 37 20.86 5.99 10.79
N TYR A 38 21.01 6.88 9.81
CA TYR A 38 20.87 6.59 8.38
C TYR A 38 22.05 7.21 7.59
N PRO A 39 23.28 6.71 7.79
CA PRO A 39 24.49 7.33 7.22
C PRO A 39 24.64 7.13 5.70
N ASP A 40 23.97 6.15 5.12
CA ASP A 40 24.06 5.81 3.71
C ASP A 40 22.77 5.21 3.14
N ASP A 41 22.70 5.03 1.83
CA ASP A 41 21.55 4.45 1.13
C ASP A 41 21.20 3.03 1.62
N ALA A 42 22.18 2.23 2.01
CA ALA A 42 21.94 0.86 2.44
C ALA A 42 21.09 0.81 3.72
N THR A 43 21.23 1.80 4.61
CA THR A 43 20.46 1.88 5.86
C THR A 43 18.98 2.22 5.64
N PHE A 44 18.65 2.82 4.48
CA PHE A 44 17.25 3.06 4.07
C PHE A 44 16.59 1.85 3.44
N ARG A 45 17.33 0.82 3.04
CA ARG A 45 16.76 -0.34 2.40
C ARG A 45 16.01 -1.22 3.39
N SER A 46 14.81 -1.65 3.01
CA SER A 46 13.97 -2.56 3.77
C SER A 46 14.05 -3.95 3.17
N TYR A 47 14.25 -4.96 4.01
CA TYR A 47 14.31 -6.36 3.62
C TYR A 47 13.46 -7.23 4.56
N ILE A 48 12.87 -8.31 4.04
CA ILE A 48 12.34 -9.42 4.82
C ILE A 48 13.09 -10.67 4.38
N GLY A 49 13.92 -11.22 5.26
CA GLY A 49 14.93 -12.22 4.85
C GLY A 49 15.86 -11.63 3.80
N ASN A 50 15.93 -12.26 2.64
CA ASN A 50 16.71 -11.77 1.50
C ASN A 50 15.90 -10.95 0.47
N GLU A 51 14.59 -10.82 0.68
CA GLU A 51 13.71 -10.13 -0.27
C GLU A 51 13.71 -8.63 0.01
N TYR A 52 14.12 -7.84 -0.99
CA TYR A 52 14.10 -6.38 -0.93
C TYR A 52 12.66 -5.87 -1.04
N MET A 53 12.26 -5.00 -0.11
CA MET A 53 10.91 -4.42 -0.09
C MET A 53 10.84 -3.00 -0.64
N GLY A 54 11.95 -2.27 -0.66
CA GLY A 54 12.00 -0.87 -1.07
C GLY A 54 12.72 0.00 -0.05
N HIS A 55 12.63 1.32 -0.21
CA HIS A 55 13.18 2.28 0.75
C HIS A 55 12.22 2.50 1.93
N LYS A 56 12.74 2.44 3.15
CA LYS A 56 12.05 2.78 4.42
C LYS A 56 11.60 4.25 4.37
N TRP A 57 10.48 4.58 4.72
CA TRP A 57 9.20 3.91 4.87
C TRP A 57 8.26 4.47 3.80
N GLN A 58 8.63 4.20 2.53
CA GLN A 58 7.92 4.71 1.37
C GLN A 58 6.64 3.89 1.09
N CYS A 59 5.76 4.46 0.27
CA CYS A 59 4.52 3.80 -0.14
C CYS A 59 4.77 2.49 -0.92
N VAL A 60 5.78 2.46 -1.78
CA VAL A 60 6.17 1.25 -2.56
C VAL A 60 6.67 0.15 -1.62
N GLU A 61 7.50 0.50 -0.65
CA GLU A 61 7.98 -0.45 0.39
C GLU A 61 6.81 -1.08 1.13
N PHE A 62 5.87 -0.24 1.58
CA PHE A 62 4.70 -0.74 2.30
C PHE A 62 3.86 -1.69 1.45
N ALA A 63 3.58 -1.32 0.20
CA ALA A 63 2.77 -2.13 -0.70
C ALA A 63 3.42 -3.50 -0.99
N ARG A 64 4.74 -3.54 -1.24
CA ARG A 64 5.49 -4.78 -1.44
C ARG A 64 5.49 -5.64 -0.18
N ARG A 65 5.78 -5.05 0.96
CA ARG A 65 5.80 -5.73 2.27
C ARG A 65 4.42 -6.24 2.66
N PHE A 66 3.36 -5.49 2.37
CA PHE A 66 1.98 -5.94 2.60
C PHE A 66 1.66 -7.18 1.76
N LEU A 67 1.92 -7.14 0.46
CA LEU A 67 1.66 -8.29 -0.42
C LEU A 67 2.49 -9.51 -0.02
N PHE A 68 3.76 -9.30 0.34
CA PHE A 68 4.62 -10.39 0.77
C PHE A 68 4.14 -11.05 2.07
N LEU A 69 3.87 -10.25 3.10
CA LEU A 69 3.45 -10.78 4.41
C LEU A 69 2.04 -11.37 4.40
N THR A 70 1.16 -10.86 3.53
CA THR A 70 -0.23 -11.28 3.48
C THR A 70 -0.45 -12.45 2.51
N TYR A 71 0.24 -12.42 1.36
CA TYR A 71 -0.04 -13.33 0.24
C TYR A 71 1.18 -14.11 -0.26
N GLY A 72 2.39 -13.79 0.20
CA GLY A 72 3.62 -14.49 -0.21
C GLY A 72 4.18 -14.04 -1.57
N PHE A 73 3.71 -12.96 -2.16
CA PHE A 73 4.21 -12.48 -3.45
C PHE A 73 4.58 -10.99 -3.45
N VAL A 74 5.38 -10.59 -4.42
CA VAL A 74 5.84 -9.22 -4.63
C VAL A 74 5.74 -8.83 -6.10
N PHE A 75 5.54 -7.55 -6.38
CA PHE A 75 5.81 -6.98 -7.71
C PHE A 75 7.27 -6.58 -7.83
N THR A 76 7.77 -6.47 -9.08
CA THR A 76 9.14 -6.02 -9.33
C THR A 76 9.36 -4.61 -8.78
N ASP A 77 10.57 -4.32 -8.33
CA ASP A 77 10.92 -2.97 -7.87
C ASP A 77 10.73 -1.95 -8.99
N VAL A 78 10.29 -0.75 -8.62
CA VAL A 78 10.01 0.36 -9.54
C VAL A 78 10.66 1.63 -9.03
N GLY A 79 11.05 2.51 -9.94
CA GLY A 79 11.60 3.81 -9.58
C GLY A 79 10.55 4.77 -9.02
N MET A 80 9.34 4.71 -9.55
CA MET A 80 8.22 5.58 -9.20
C MET A 80 6.92 4.79 -9.00
N ALA A 81 6.11 5.19 -8.02
CA ALA A 81 4.90 4.44 -7.67
C ALA A 81 3.87 4.34 -8.81
N TYR A 82 3.73 5.38 -9.65
CA TYR A 82 2.81 5.33 -10.80
C TYR A 82 3.19 4.27 -11.84
N GLU A 83 4.47 3.86 -11.91
CA GLU A 83 4.95 2.84 -12.85
C GLU A 83 4.37 1.45 -12.54
N ILE A 84 3.94 1.22 -11.28
CA ILE A 84 3.29 -0.03 -10.87
C ILE A 84 2.09 -0.31 -11.77
N PHE A 85 1.34 0.72 -12.19
CA PHE A 85 0.15 0.53 -13.04
C PHE A 85 0.45 -0.10 -14.41
N SER A 86 1.70 -0.09 -14.83
CA SER A 86 2.18 -0.73 -16.05
C SER A 86 2.59 -2.19 -15.88
N LEU A 87 2.76 -2.66 -14.66
CA LEU A 87 3.16 -4.03 -14.38
C LEU A 87 2.06 -5.02 -14.80
N ARG A 88 2.46 -6.25 -15.09
CA ARG A 88 1.55 -7.32 -15.54
C ARG A 88 1.69 -8.59 -14.72
N PHE A 89 2.69 -8.63 -13.85
CA PHE A 89 3.01 -9.85 -13.11
C PHE A 89 3.45 -9.52 -11.68
N LEU A 90 3.17 -10.48 -10.80
CA LEU A 90 3.76 -10.63 -9.48
C LEU A 90 4.66 -11.87 -9.51
N ARG A 91 5.60 -11.94 -8.56
CA ARG A 91 6.41 -13.14 -8.31
C ARG A 91 6.02 -13.71 -6.95
N GLU A 92 5.69 -14.98 -6.92
CA GLU A 92 5.54 -15.73 -5.69
C GLU A 92 6.93 -16.04 -5.11
N VAL A 93 7.21 -15.59 -3.89
CA VAL A 93 8.60 -15.59 -3.37
C VAL A 93 9.11 -17.00 -3.06
N VAL A 94 8.22 -17.92 -2.71
CA VAL A 94 8.56 -19.28 -2.27
C VAL A 94 9.07 -20.17 -3.41
N ASN A 95 8.56 -20.00 -4.61
CA ASN A 95 8.79 -20.92 -5.73
C ASN A 95 9.11 -20.19 -7.05
N ASP A 96 9.21 -18.86 -7.01
CA ASP A 96 9.43 -17.97 -8.16
C ASP A 96 8.35 -18.07 -9.27
N ASN A 97 7.17 -18.61 -8.97
CA ASN A 97 6.06 -18.59 -9.91
C ASN A 97 5.66 -17.18 -10.27
N ILE A 98 5.28 -16.99 -11.53
CA ILE A 98 4.78 -15.72 -12.05
C ILE A 98 3.25 -15.75 -12.02
N LEU A 99 2.67 -14.75 -11.37
CA LEU A 99 1.24 -14.58 -11.19
C LEU A 99 0.75 -13.38 -12.00
N PRO A 100 -0.41 -13.46 -12.67
CA PRO A 100 -0.97 -12.31 -13.38
C PRO A 100 -1.31 -11.16 -12.44
N LEU A 101 -1.02 -9.93 -12.86
CA LEU A 101 -1.43 -8.69 -12.21
C LEU A 101 -2.16 -7.83 -13.24
N GLN A 102 -3.47 -7.63 -13.05
CA GLN A 102 -4.30 -6.88 -13.98
C GLN A 102 -4.61 -5.49 -13.48
N ALA A 103 -4.44 -4.50 -14.35
CA ALA A 103 -4.78 -3.11 -14.09
C ALA A 103 -6.20 -2.79 -14.59
N PHE A 104 -6.96 -2.10 -13.75
CA PHE A 104 -8.31 -1.62 -14.03
C PHE A 104 -8.34 -0.12 -13.82
N ALA A 105 -8.59 0.64 -14.89
CA ALA A 105 -8.66 2.09 -14.82
C ALA A 105 -9.77 2.54 -13.86
N ASN A 106 -9.59 3.66 -13.20
CA ASN A 106 -10.63 4.29 -12.40
C ASN A 106 -11.84 4.60 -13.28
N GLY A 107 -13.04 4.19 -12.88
CA GLY A 107 -14.22 4.17 -13.72
C GLY A 107 -14.47 2.85 -14.48
N SER A 108 -13.68 1.83 -14.21
CA SER A 108 -13.85 0.48 -14.79
C SER A 108 -15.14 -0.20 -14.31
N ARG A 109 -15.59 -1.23 -15.05
CA ARG A 109 -16.69 -2.12 -14.64
C ARG A 109 -16.24 -3.20 -13.64
N ARG A 110 -14.94 -3.45 -13.53
CA ARG A 110 -14.40 -4.37 -12.53
C ARG A 110 -14.37 -3.65 -11.17
N PRO A 111 -15.07 -4.16 -10.15
CA PRO A 111 -14.98 -3.57 -8.81
C PRO A 111 -13.57 -3.72 -8.22
N PRO A 112 -13.11 -2.76 -7.42
CA PRO A 112 -11.96 -2.98 -6.55
C PRO A 112 -12.30 -4.02 -5.49
N ILE A 113 -11.29 -4.71 -4.98
CA ILE A 113 -11.43 -5.71 -3.90
C ILE A 113 -10.35 -5.48 -2.84
N ALA A 114 -10.54 -6.02 -1.64
CA ALA A 114 -9.48 -6.01 -0.63
C ALA A 114 -8.23 -6.73 -1.15
N GLY A 115 -7.05 -6.18 -0.85
CA GLY A 115 -5.76 -6.63 -1.39
C GLY A 115 -5.36 -5.98 -2.72
N SER A 116 -6.26 -5.25 -3.40
CA SER A 116 -5.89 -4.49 -4.61
C SER A 116 -4.89 -3.39 -4.28
N LEU A 117 -3.94 -3.17 -5.19
CA LEU A 117 -3.11 -1.97 -5.18
C LEU A 117 -3.88 -0.82 -5.82
N LEU A 118 -4.02 0.29 -5.14
CA LEU A 118 -4.61 1.53 -5.63
C LEU A 118 -3.48 2.46 -6.04
N ILE A 119 -3.49 2.95 -7.28
CA ILE A 119 -2.37 3.68 -7.87
C ILE A 119 -2.79 5.10 -8.27
N TRP A 120 -1.98 6.07 -7.88
CA TRP A 120 -2.11 7.47 -8.30
C TRP A 120 -1.07 7.86 -9.33
N GLN A 121 -1.48 8.72 -10.23
CA GLN A 121 -0.61 9.42 -11.16
C GLN A 121 0.29 10.40 -10.40
N LYS A 122 1.42 10.74 -10.98
CA LYS A 122 2.21 11.89 -10.54
C LYS A 122 1.42 13.18 -10.72
N GLY A 123 1.49 14.07 -9.75
CA GLY A 123 0.79 15.36 -9.74
C GLY A 123 0.21 15.67 -8.37
N GLY A 124 -0.25 16.90 -8.16
CA GLY A 124 -0.85 17.35 -6.91
C GLY A 124 0.00 17.03 -5.68
N GLU A 125 -0.59 16.40 -4.68
CA GLU A 125 0.11 15.96 -3.46
C GLU A 125 1.26 15.00 -3.77
N PHE A 126 1.11 14.15 -4.78
CA PHE A 126 2.10 13.12 -5.12
C PHE A 126 3.14 13.55 -6.18
N LYS A 127 3.18 14.82 -6.52
CA LYS A 127 4.19 15.54 -7.33
C LYS A 127 4.82 14.70 -8.46
N HIS A 128 6.03 14.15 -8.21
CA HIS A 128 6.84 13.50 -9.23
C HIS A 128 6.78 11.97 -9.20
N THR A 129 6.41 11.39 -8.06
CA THR A 129 6.52 9.95 -7.79
C THR A 129 5.22 9.19 -8.01
N GLY A 130 4.07 9.89 -8.04
CA GLY A 130 2.80 9.22 -7.86
C GLY A 130 2.70 8.60 -6.46
N HIS A 131 1.74 7.70 -6.28
CA HIS A 131 1.51 7.04 -5.01
C HIS A 131 0.92 5.65 -5.18
N VAL A 132 1.08 4.80 -4.17
CA VAL A 132 0.44 3.50 -4.06
C VAL A 132 -0.07 3.26 -2.64
N ALA A 133 -1.29 2.73 -2.55
CA ALA A 133 -1.87 2.22 -1.31
C ALA A 133 -2.43 0.83 -1.54
N VAL A 134 -2.70 0.11 -0.46
CA VAL A 134 -3.41 -1.17 -0.50
C VAL A 134 -4.85 -0.94 -0.06
N ILE A 135 -5.82 -1.40 -0.85
CA ILE A 135 -7.23 -1.43 -0.44
C ILE A 135 -7.38 -2.52 0.62
N THR A 136 -7.75 -2.13 1.83
CA THR A 136 -7.92 -3.07 2.94
C THR A 136 -9.36 -3.53 3.12
N GLN A 137 -10.33 -2.67 2.80
CA GLN A 137 -11.74 -2.97 2.99
C GLN A 137 -12.63 -2.08 2.12
N LEU A 138 -13.78 -2.63 1.70
CA LEU A 138 -14.88 -1.86 1.12
C LEU A 138 -16.08 -1.94 2.06
N VAL A 139 -16.64 -0.78 2.44
CA VAL A 139 -17.78 -0.69 3.36
C VAL A 139 -18.79 0.30 2.78
N GLY A 140 -19.87 -0.21 2.22
CA GLY A 140 -20.86 0.64 1.54
C GLY A 140 -20.22 1.42 0.40
N ASN A 141 -20.27 2.75 0.48
CA ASN A 141 -19.64 3.65 -0.50
C ASN A 141 -18.23 4.13 -0.08
N LYS A 142 -17.55 3.39 0.78
CA LYS A 142 -16.23 3.73 1.29
C LYS A 142 -15.19 2.69 0.91
N VAL A 143 -14.00 3.17 0.57
CA VAL A 143 -12.80 2.38 0.32
C VAL A 143 -11.80 2.72 1.41
N ARG A 144 -11.50 1.77 2.28
CA ARG A 144 -10.46 1.91 3.31
C ARG A 144 -9.14 1.43 2.75
N ILE A 145 -8.12 2.23 2.93
CA ILE A 145 -6.78 1.96 2.40
C ILE A 145 -5.74 1.99 3.52
N ALA A 146 -4.69 1.21 3.36
CA ALA A 146 -3.47 1.31 4.15
C ALA A 146 -2.30 1.73 3.26
N GLU A 147 -1.50 2.65 3.77
CA GLU A 147 -0.38 3.26 3.04
C GLU A 147 0.65 3.84 4.00
N GLN A 148 1.83 4.14 3.50
CA GLN A 148 2.85 4.94 4.17
C GLN A 148 3.14 6.21 3.36
N ASN A 149 3.87 7.14 3.96
CA ASN A 149 4.29 8.41 3.36
C ASN A 149 3.16 9.41 3.06
N VAL A 150 2.08 9.36 3.83
CA VAL A 150 0.96 10.32 3.77
C VAL A 150 0.58 10.79 5.16
N ILE A 151 0.38 9.87 6.11
CA ILE A 151 0.00 10.17 7.49
C ILE A 151 1.16 9.81 8.41
N HIS A 152 1.50 10.72 9.32
CA HIS A 152 2.57 10.51 10.30
C HIS A 152 2.05 10.46 11.75
N SER A 153 0.74 10.42 11.94
CA SER A 153 0.12 10.30 13.27
C SER A 153 -0.24 8.85 13.58
N PRO A 154 -0.10 8.40 14.84
CA PRO A 154 -0.54 7.07 15.25
C PRO A 154 -2.02 6.82 14.90
N LEU A 155 -2.31 5.61 14.43
CA LEU A 155 -3.68 5.21 14.13
C LEU A 155 -4.50 5.06 15.43
N PRO A 156 -5.79 5.39 15.42
CA PRO A 156 -6.69 5.07 16.53
C PRO A 156 -6.64 3.59 16.88
N GLN A 157 -6.83 3.26 18.14
CA GLN A 157 -6.84 1.87 18.60
C GLN A 157 -7.86 1.02 17.84
N GLY A 158 -7.39 -0.09 17.29
CA GLY A 158 -8.22 -1.03 16.51
C GLY A 158 -8.46 -0.63 15.05
N GLN A 159 -8.01 0.55 14.63
CA GLN A 159 -8.07 0.95 13.23
C GLN A 159 -6.95 0.29 12.42
N GLN A 160 -7.30 -0.33 11.29
CA GLN A 160 -6.38 -1.04 10.42
C GLN A 160 -6.27 -0.40 9.00
N TRP A 161 -6.58 0.87 8.89
CA TRP A 161 -6.48 1.65 7.66
C TRP A 161 -6.00 3.07 7.97
N THR A 162 -5.35 3.69 7.00
CA THR A 162 -4.82 5.06 7.14
C THR A 162 -5.83 6.10 6.70
N ARG A 163 -6.47 5.90 5.56
CA ARG A 163 -7.49 6.80 5.00
C ARG A 163 -8.73 6.05 4.53
N GLU A 164 -9.83 6.79 4.42
CA GLU A 164 -11.09 6.34 3.87
C GLU A 164 -11.46 7.22 2.68
N LEU A 165 -11.59 6.62 1.50
CA LEU A 165 -11.92 7.27 0.24
C LEU A 165 -13.39 7.01 -0.11
N THR A 166 -13.93 7.77 -1.07
CA THR A 166 -15.32 7.58 -1.53
C THR A 166 -15.35 6.70 -2.77
N LEU A 167 -16.25 5.71 -2.79
CA LEU A 167 -16.57 4.88 -3.96
C LEU A 167 -17.89 5.34 -4.57
N GLU A 168 -17.85 5.77 -5.80
CA GLU A 168 -19.03 6.05 -6.61
C GLU A 168 -19.29 4.89 -7.57
N VAL A 169 -20.56 4.48 -7.68
CA VAL A 169 -20.97 3.43 -8.61
C VAL A 169 -22.07 4.00 -9.51
N ASN A 170 -21.74 4.23 -10.78
CA ASN A 170 -22.64 4.78 -11.77
C ASN A 170 -22.70 3.89 -13.01
N ALA A 171 -23.89 3.42 -13.37
CA ALA A 171 -24.11 2.52 -14.53
C ALA A 171 -23.15 1.30 -14.53
N GLY A 172 -22.90 0.70 -13.37
CA GLY A 172 -22.02 -0.44 -13.20
C GLY A 172 -20.53 -0.12 -13.37
N ARG A 173 -20.15 1.17 -13.29
CA ARG A 173 -18.76 1.62 -13.28
C ARG A 173 -18.38 2.09 -11.89
N TYR A 174 -17.19 1.74 -11.46
CA TYR A 174 -16.63 2.02 -10.15
C TYR A 174 -15.60 3.14 -10.24
N THR A 175 -15.81 4.22 -9.49
CA THR A 175 -14.89 5.37 -9.45
C THR A 175 -14.53 5.65 -8.01
N ILE A 176 -13.23 5.60 -7.69
CA ILE A 176 -12.72 5.99 -6.38
C ILE A 176 -12.33 7.46 -6.44
N LYS A 177 -12.80 8.25 -5.48
CA LYS A 177 -12.47 9.68 -5.32
C LYS A 177 -11.51 9.85 -4.16
N ASP A 178 -10.43 10.57 -4.42
CA ASP A 178 -9.46 10.92 -3.37
C ASP A 178 -10.02 12.02 -2.45
N THR A 179 -9.41 12.12 -1.28
CA THR A 179 -9.63 13.22 -0.33
C THR A 179 -8.75 14.43 -0.63
N PHE A 180 -7.65 14.25 -1.37
CA PHE A 180 -6.81 15.34 -1.84
C PHE A 180 -7.35 15.91 -3.16
N ALA A 181 -7.42 17.26 -3.22
CA ALA A 181 -7.62 17.94 -4.48
C ALA A 181 -6.40 17.76 -5.39
N ASP A 182 -6.59 17.92 -6.69
CA ASP A 182 -5.52 17.90 -7.69
C ASP A 182 -4.70 16.60 -7.77
N THR A 183 -5.26 15.50 -7.29
CA THR A 183 -4.71 14.15 -7.46
C THR A 183 -5.55 13.33 -8.44
N GLU A 184 -4.90 12.45 -9.19
CA GLU A 184 -5.54 11.56 -10.14
C GLU A 184 -5.29 10.11 -9.75
N ILE A 185 -6.36 9.36 -9.48
CA ILE A 185 -6.30 7.91 -9.31
C ILE A 185 -6.32 7.27 -10.70
N LEU A 186 -5.21 6.60 -11.08
CA LEU A 186 -5.15 5.82 -12.32
C LEU A 186 -6.12 4.64 -12.30
N GLY A 187 -6.22 3.99 -11.16
CA GLY A 187 -7.08 2.84 -10.96
C GLY A 187 -6.51 1.88 -9.92
N TRP A 188 -6.92 0.64 -10.01
CA TRP A 188 -6.48 -0.41 -9.11
C TRP A 188 -5.97 -1.63 -9.85
N MET A 189 -5.13 -2.41 -9.18
CA MET A 189 -4.55 -3.61 -9.73
C MET A 189 -4.90 -4.81 -8.88
N ILE A 190 -5.31 -5.88 -9.54
CA ILE A 190 -5.75 -7.11 -8.90
C ILE A 190 -4.86 -8.26 -9.38
N GLN A 191 -4.35 -9.05 -8.45
CA GLN A 191 -3.78 -10.34 -8.77
C GLN A 191 -4.94 -11.26 -9.17
N THR A 192 -4.88 -11.78 -10.38
CA THR A 192 -5.86 -12.74 -10.88
C THR A 192 -5.17 -14.10 -11.00
N ALA A 193 -5.68 -15.11 -10.28
CA ALA A 193 -5.36 -16.50 -10.61
C ALA A 193 -5.94 -16.85 -11.99
N ASP A 194 -5.57 -17.97 -12.57
CA ASP A 194 -6.08 -18.47 -13.86
C ASP A 194 -7.62 -18.58 -13.94
N THR A 195 -8.28 -18.46 -12.80
CA THR A 195 -9.73 -18.32 -12.67
C THR A 195 -10.04 -16.90 -12.17
N GLU A 196 -10.66 -16.09 -12.96
CA GLU A 196 -10.92 -14.64 -12.85
C GLU A 196 -11.37 -14.06 -11.49
N HIS A 197 -11.40 -14.77 -10.36
CA HIS A 197 -12.25 -14.38 -9.25
C HIS A 197 -11.67 -14.41 -7.84
N SER A 198 -10.47 -14.89 -7.61
CA SER A 198 -9.98 -14.99 -6.21
C SER A 198 -8.56 -14.47 -6.04
N LEU A 199 -8.40 -13.51 -5.13
CA LEU A 199 -7.11 -13.33 -4.46
C LEU A 199 -6.79 -14.63 -3.69
N PRO A 200 -5.51 -15.02 -3.60
CA PRO A 200 -5.10 -16.07 -2.67
C PRO A 200 -5.62 -15.74 -1.27
N GLN A 201 -5.98 -16.76 -0.51
CA GLN A 201 -6.33 -16.55 0.90
C GLN A 201 -5.11 -15.99 1.63
N PRO A 202 -5.29 -15.05 2.57
CA PRO A 202 -4.18 -14.55 3.38
C PRO A 202 -3.44 -15.70 4.04
N VAL A 203 -2.12 -15.73 3.91
CA VAL A 203 -1.26 -16.65 4.68
C VAL A 203 -1.27 -16.16 6.12
N LEU A 204 -1.75 -16.98 7.05
CA LEU A 204 -1.80 -16.60 8.46
C LEU A 204 -0.38 -16.41 9.02
N PRO A 205 -0.14 -15.38 9.86
CA PRO A 205 1.15 -15.18 10.50
C PRO A 205 1.51 -16.43 11.32
N GLY A 206 2.51 -17.18 10.91
CA GLY A 206 2.93 -18.46 11.49
C GLY A 206 3.18 -19.55 10.45
N GLU A 207 2.48 -19.53 9.32
CA GLU A 207 2.73 -20.50 8.24
C GLU A 207 3.88 -20.08 7.32
N ALA A 208 4.09 -18.76 7.14
CA ALA A 208 5.19 -18.23 6.34
C ALA A 208 6.60 -18.47 6.97
N MET A 209 6.68 -18.85 8.24
CA MET A 209 7.93 -19.17 8.92
C MET A 209 8.30 -20.66 8.93
N ALA A 210 7.47 -21.54 8.41
CA ALA A 210 7.69 -22.98 8.43
C ALA A 210 8.41 -23.54 7.20
N ILE A 211 8.83 -22.68 6.27
CA ILE A 211 9.56 -23.11 5.08
C ILE A 211 11.05 -22.83 5.31
N LYS A 212 11.77 -23.90 5.66
CA LYS A 212 13.24 -23.93 5.78
C LYS A 212 13.87 -23.91 4.39
#